data_fb4259ec294f86125d89ab72572c6ac3
#
_entry.id   fb4259ec294f86125d89ab72572c6ac3
#
_cell.length_a   1.000
_cell.length_b   1.000
_cell.length_c   1.000
_cell.angle_alpha   90.00
_cell.angle_beta   90.00
_cell.angle_gamma   90.00
#
_symmetry.space_group_name_H-M   'P 1'
#
loop_
_entity.id
_entity.type
_entity.pdbx_description
1 polymer ?
#
loop_
_entity_poly.entity_id
_entity_poly.type
_entity_poly.pdbx_seq_one_letter_code
_entity_poly.pdbx_strand_id
1 'polypeptide(L)'
;MTQAIFTPASGGQSNLMLGNIVCTTMLAGAHSDSELTMVICTCPKDTGPGPHTDPWRESFLVLDGEFEFHLEQAGKLVPRGAKPGDVISIPAGVGHAFRATSETARVLILSVPGGLDAFFAEAGKPITSKMPPQPAQAFDRERFEAATQKYEVKRFEPARM
;
A
#
# COMPACT_ATOMS: atom_id res chain seq x y z
N MET A 1 23.30 1.53 -7.61
CA MET A 1 23.38 3.00 -7.74
C MET A 1 24.34 3.55 -6.68
N THR A 2 25.28 4.41 -7.05
CA THR A 2 26.36 4.85 -6.16
C THR A 2 26.14 6.24 -5.55
N GLN A 3 24.96 6.82 -5.75
CA GLN A 3 24.65 8.19 -5.35
C GLN A 3 23.50 8.20 -4.33
N ALA A 4 23.65 9.01 -3.28
CA ALA A 4 22.57 9.23 -2.30
C ALA A 4 21.36 9.88 -2.96
N ILE A 5 20.16 9.47 -2.55
CA ILE A 5 18.87 10.01 -2.99
C ILE A 5 18.27 10.84 -1.84
N PHE A 6 17.83 12.04 -2.16
CA PHE A 6 17.04 12.89 -1.28
C PHE A 6 15.69 13.18 -1.92
N THR A 7 14.62 12.72 -1.29
CA THR A 7 13.25 13.01 -1.71
C THR A 7 12.59 13.86 -0.65
N PRO A 8 12.30 15.15 -0.92
CA PRO A 8 11.62 16.00 0.04
C PRO A 8 10.19 15.52 0.31
N ALA A 9 9.61 15.92 1.44
CA ALA A 9 8.24 15.53 1.81
C ALA A 9 7.20 15.93 0.74
N SER A 10 7.46 17.01 -0.01
CA SER A 10 6.63 17.46 -1.14
C SER A 10 6.91 16.71 -2.45
N GLY A 11 7.94 15.88 -2.49
CA GLY A 11 8.37 15.14 -3.68
C GLY A 11 7.68 13.79 -3.85
N GLY A 12 8.27 12.98 -4.70
CA GLY A 12 7.76 11.64 -5.02
C GLY A 12 6.67 11.64 -6.09
N GLN A 13 6.45 10.47 -6.67
CA GLN A 13 5.40 10.22 -7.67
C GLN A 13 4.15 9.68 -6.98
N SER A 14 3.03 10.37 -7.14
CA SER A 14 1.74 9.95 -6.57
C SER A 14 0.87 9.24 -7.59
N ASN A 15 0.21 8.18 -7.13
CA ASN A 15 -0.79 7.43 -7.90
C ASN A 15 -2.08 7.30 -7.08
N LEU A 16 -3.20 7.48 -7.74
CA LEU A 16 -4.52 7.25 -7.17
C LEU A 16 -4.88 5.79 -7.32
N MET A 17 -5.05 5.11 -6.19
CA MET A 17 -5.42 3.71 -6.10
C MET A 17 -6.88 3.57 -5.71
N LEU A 18 -7.59 2.64 -6.36
CA LEU A 18 -9.00 2.31 -6.06
C LEU A 18 -9.94 3.54 -6.03
N GLY A 19 -9.54 4.63 -6.70
CA GLY A 19 -10.32 5.85 -6.80
C GLY A 19 -10.29 6.78 -5.59
N ASN A 20 -9.65 6.40 -4.48
CA ASN A 20 -9.71 7.16 -3.24
C ASN A 20 -8.48 7.06 -2.31
N ILE A 21 -7.47 6.30 -2.67
CA ILE A 21 -6.23 6.18 -1.89
C ILE A 21 -5.10 6.80 -2.70
N VAL A 22 -4.35 7.72 -2.11
CA VAL A 22 -3.17 8.31 -2.76
C VAL A 22 -1.92 7.63 -2.21
N CYS A 23 -1.19 6.95 -3.10
CA CYS A 23 0.08 6.31 -2.78
C CYS A 23 1.22 7.10 -3.44
N THR A 24 2.09 7.69 -2.61
CA THR A 24 3.23 8.49 -3.06
C THR A 24 4.53 7.72 -2.87
N THR A 25 5.20 7.41 -3.96
CA THR A 25 6.50 6.73 -3.94
C THR A 25 7.58 7.73 -3.54
N MET A 26 8.20 7.50 -2.37
CA MET A 26 9.28 8.33 -1.83
C MET A 26 10.66 7.78 -2.22
N LEU A 27 10.78 6.46 -2.33
CA LEU A 27 11.96 5.79 -2.87
C LEU A 27 11.49 4.70 -3.83
N ALA A 28 11.81 4.86 -5.10
CA ALA A 28 11.47 3.90 -6.14
C ALA A 28 12.50 2.75 -6.20
N GLY A 29 12.06 1.57 -6.63
CA GLY A 29 12.95 0.43 -6.86
C GLY A 29 14.11 0.75 -7.80
N ALA A 30 13.88 1.57 -8.82
CA ALA A 30 14.93 2.03 -9.73
C ALA A 30 16.06 2.82 -9.03
N HIS A 31 15.80 3.40 -7.87
CA HIS A 31 16.77 4.16 -7.09
C HIS A 31 17.46 3.35 -5.98
N SER A 32 17.10 2.10 -5.80
CA SER A 32 17.62 1.20 -4.76
C SER A 32 18.11 -0.12 -5.33
N ASP A 33 18.39 -0.17 -6.64
CA ASP A 33 18.76 -1.42 -7.36
C ASP A 33 17.74 -2.56 -7.13
N SER A 34 16.45 -2.18 -6.99
CA SER A 34 15.33 -3.06 -6.67
C SER A 34 15.41 -3.76 -5.31
N GLU A 35 16.25 -3.29 -4.40
CA GLU A 35 16.35 -3.86 -3.05
C GLU A 35 15.12 -3.54 -2.19
N LEU A 36 14.60 -2.32 -2.32
CA LEU A 36 13.42 -1.89 -1.56
C LEU A 36 12.68 -0.74 -2.25
N THR A 37 11.43 -0.50 -1.83
CA THR A 37 10.68 0.71 -2.13
C THR A 37 10.10 1.30 -0.85
N MET A 38 9.89 2.61 -0.83
CA MET A 38 9.21 3.32 0.25
C MET A 38 8.06 4.13 -0.33
N VAL A 39 6.85 3.86 0.14
CA VAL A 39 5.61 4.51 -0.33
C VAL A 39 4.82 5.01 0.86
N ILE A 40 4.29 6.24 0.78
CA ILE A 40 3.34 6.76 1.76
C ILE A 40 1.95 6.70 1.15
N CYS A 41 1.05 5.95 1.80
CA CYS A 41 -0.36 5.90 1.42
C CYS A 41 -1.19 6.78 2.36
N THR A 42 -2.03 7.63 1.75
CA THR A 42 -3.01 8.46 2.44
C THR A 42 -4.40 7.92 2.14
N CYS A 43 -5.08 7.48 3.19
CA CYS A 43 -6.34 6.75 3.12
C CYS A 43 -7.46 7.55 3.82
N PRO A 44 -8.55 7.88 3.13
CA PRO A 44 -9.78 8.31 3.79
C PRO A 44 -10.37 7.21 4.68
N LYS A 45 -11.24 7.59 5.60
CA LYS A 45 -11.96 6.66 6.47
C LYS A 45 -12.63 5.53 5.68
N ASP A 46 -12.56 4.33 6.22
CA ASP A 46 -13.14 3.09 5.68
C ASP A 46 -12.56 2.65 4.33
N THR A 47 -11.41 3.21 3.91
CA THR A 47 -10.71 2.80 2.69
C THR A 47 -9.45 2.01 2.99
N GLY A 48 -9.13 1.09 2.11
CA GLY A 48 -7.96 0.22 2.16
C GLY A 48 -8.13 -0.94 1.18
N PRO A 49 -7.07 -1.73 0.96
CA PRO A 49 -7.16 -2.91 0.13
C PRO A 49 -7.94 -4.01 0.83
N GLY A 50 -8.71 -4.79 0.07
CA GLY A 50 -9.30 -6.04 0.55
C GLY A 50 -8.25 -7.12 0.82
N PRO A 51 -8.67 -8.30 1.30
CA PRO A 51 -7.77 -9.41 1.60
C PRO A 51 -6.94 -9.85 0.39
N HIS A 52 -5.61 -9.85 0.54
CA HIS A 52 -4.66 -10.20 -0.52
C HIS A 52 -3.34 -10.73 0.07
N THR A 53 -2.49 -11.23 -0.81
CA THR A 53 -1.10 -11.59 -0.54
C THR A 53 -0.20 -10.89 -1.53
N ASP A 54 1.03 -10.58 -1.13
CA ASP A 54 2.04 -9.96 -1.98
C ASP A 54 3.26 -10.86 -2.16
N PRO A 55 4.00 -10.73 -3.27
CA PRO A 55 5.23 -11.50 -3.48
C PRO A 55 6.46 -10.92 -2.74
N TRP A 56 6.31 -9.77 -2.10
CA TRP A 56 7.32 -9.10 -1.27
C TRP A 56 6.89 -9.06 0.19
N ARG A 57 7.87 -8.82 1.08
CA ARG A 57 7.57 -8.44 2.47
C ARG A 57 7.13 -6.98 2.49
N GLU A 58 6.08 -6.67 3.23
CA GLU A 58 5.71 -5.30 3.53
C GLU A 58 5.90 -5.00 5.02
N SER A 59 6.50 -3.85 5.31
CA SER A 59 6.56 -3.32 6.67
C SER A 59 5.90 -1.95 6.69
N PHE A 60 4.94 -1.78 7.58
CA PHE A 60 4.12 -0.59 7.73
C PHE A 60 4.54 0.17 8.99
N LEU A 61 4.69 1.49 8.86
CA LEU A 61 4.78 2.40 9.99
C LEU A 61 3.61 3.38 9.92
N VAL A 62 2.72 3.35 10.90
CA VAL A 62 1.62 4.31 10.96
C VAL A 62 2.17 5.69 11.28
N LEU A 63 1.91 6.67 10.40
CA LEU A 63 2.38 8.06 10.53
C LEU A 63 1.35 8.95 11.20
N ASP A 64 0.10 8.90 10.72
CA ASP A 64 -1.01 9.70 11.22
C ASP A 64 -2.31 8.89 11.19
N GLY A 65 -3.26 9.27 12.04
CA GLY A 65 -4.55 8.61 12.13
C GLY A 65 -4.45 7.17 12.62
N GLU A 66 -5.50 6.40 12.42
CA GLU A 66 -5.60 5.03 12.91
C GLU A 66 -6.05 4.09 11.80
N PHE A 67 -5.55 2.86 11.87
CA PHE A 67 -5.88 1.77 10.97
C PHE A 67 -6.38 0.54 11.73
N GLU A 68 -7.16 -0.28 11.06
CA GLU A 68 -7.41 -1.66 11.44
C GLU A 68 -6.76 -2.57 10.41
N PHE A 69 -5.80 -3.38 10.85
CA PHE A 69 -5.17 -4.42 10.04
C PHE A 69 -5.87 -5.75 10.31
N HIS A 70 -6.07 -6.51 9.25
CA HIS A 70 -6.54 -7.88 9.32
C HIS A 70 -5.38 -8.79 8.90
N LEU A 71 -4.83 -9.54 9.83
CA LEU A 71 -3.61 -10.32 9.65
C LEU A 71 -3.91 -11.81 9.71
N GLU A 72 -3.36 -12.57 8.77
CA GLU A 72 -3.54 -14.02 8.73
C GLU A 72 -2.90 -14.69 9.93
N GLN A 73 -3.71 -15.49 10.62
CA GLN A 73 -3.29 -16.40 11.68
C GLN A 73 -4.04 -17.72 11.49
N ALA A 74 -3.31 -18.81 11.25
CA ALA A 74 -3.87 -20.13 11.03
C ALA A 74 -4.99 -20.15 9.94
N GLY A 75 -4.75 -19.46 8.82
CA GLY A 75 -5.68 -19.40 7.68
C GLY A 75 -6.88 -18.46 7.86
N LYS A 76 -6.95 -17.71 8.95
CA LYS A 76 -8.01 -16.73 9.23
C LYS A 76 -7.43 -15.33 9.36
N LEU A 77 -8.22 -14.32 9.03
CA LEU A 77 -7.87 -12.93 9.24
C LEU A 77 -8.31 -12.45 10.62
N VAL A 78 -7.35 -11.99 11.42
CA VAL A 78 -7.57 -11.49 12.77
C VAL A 78 -7.37 -9.98 12.81
N PRO A 79 -8.35 -9.18 13.28
CA PRO A 79 -8.24 -7.74 13.32
C PRO A 79 -7.26 -7.26 14.41
N ARG A 80 -6.50 -6.21 14.07
CA ARG A 80 -5.58 -5.49 14.96
C ARG A 80 -5.70 -3.99 14.71
N GLY A 81 -6.02 -3.23 15.74
CA GLY A 81 -5.93 -1.76 15.69
C GLY A 81 -4.48 -1.30 15.69
N ALA A 82 -4.18 -0.26 14.93
CA ALA A 82 -2.85 0.35 14.86
C ALA A 82 -2.97 1.88 14.90
N LYS A 83 -2.06 2.51 15.63
CA LYS A 83 -1.99 3.96 15.87
C LYS A 83 -0.61 4.50 15.49
N PRO A 84 -0.42 5.83 15.43
CA PRO A 84 0.86 6.43 15.07
C PRO A 84 2.04 5.87 15.89
N GLY A 85 3.09 5.47 15.19
CA GLY A 85 4.28 4.83 15.75
C GLY A 85 4.25 3.31 15.76
N ASP A 86 3.09 2.68 15.57
CA ASP A 86 3.01 1.22 15.49
C ASP A 86 3.61 0.71 14.17
N VAL A 87 4.25 -0.44 14.25
CA VAL A 87 4.87 -1.13 13.11
C VAL A 87 4.21 -2.49 12.92
N ILE A 88 3.83 -2.78 11.68
CA ILE A 88 3.32 -4.07 11.25
C ILE A 88 4.25 -4.61 10.17
N SER A 89 4.76 -5.84 10.30
CA SER A 89 5.58 -6.46 9.27
C SER A 89 4.95 -7.76 8.81
N ILE A 90 4.70 -7.85 7.50
CA ILE A 90 3.97 -8.94 6.85
C ILE A 90 4.90 -9.64 5.87
N PRO A 91 5.27 -10.91 6.11
CA PRO A 91 6.08 -11.67 5.16
C PRO A 91 5.38 -11.85 3.81
N ALA A 92 6.18 -12.05 2.75
CA ALA A 92 5.65 -12.41 1.44
C ALA A 92 4.72 -13.64 1.54
N GLY A 93 3.60 -13.60 0.83
CA GLY A 93 2.62 -14.69 0.78
C GLY A 93 1.67 -14.80 1.96
N VAL A 94 1.80 -13.94 2.97
CA VAL A 94 0.89 -13.93 4.14
C VAL A 94 -0.34 -13.07 3.85
N GLY A 95 -1.52 -13.62 4.07
CA GLY A 95 -2.80 -12.95 3.84
C GLY A 95 -3.01 -11.76 4.78
N HIS A 96 -3.42 -10.63 4.20
CA HIS A 96 -3.71 -9.43 4.99
C HIS A 96 -4.66 -8.47 4.28
N ALA A 97 -5.21 -7.55 5.05
CA ALA A 97 -5.98 -6.41 4.61
C ALA A 97 -5.79 -5.28 5.61
N PHE A 98 -6.08 -4.05 5.23
CA PHE A 98 -6.17 -2.95 6.18
C PHE A 98 -7.17 -1.89 5.70
N ARG A 99 -7.63 -1.08 6.62
CA ARG A 99 -8.46 0.10 6.34
C ARG A 99 -8.19 1.21 7.34
N ALA A 100 -8.32 2.45 6.90
CA ALA A 100 -8.30 3.59 7.80
C ALA A 100 -9.58 3.61 8.66
N THR A 101 -9.44 3.89 9.95
CA THR A 101 -10.57 4.01 10.89
C THR A 101 -10.83 5.44 11.34
N SER A 102 -9.85 6.33 11.22
CA SER A 102 -10.02 7.77 11.39
C SER A 102 -10.38 8.46 10.06
N GLU A 103 -10.80 9.74 10.10
CA GLU A 103 -11.23 10.50 8.91
C GLU A 103 -10.19 10.48 7.79
N THR A 104 -8.92 10.57 8.16
CA THR A 104 -7.77 10.37 7.27
C THR A 104 -6.68 9.68 8.05
N ALA A 105 -6.00 8.75 7.42
CA ALA A 105 -4.85 8.08 8.01
C ALA A 105 -3.72 7.95 6.98
N ARG A 106 -2.47 8.00 7.44
CA ARG A 106 -1.28 7.84 6.60
C ARG A 106 -0.38 6.76 7.14
N VAL A 107 0.15 5.97 6.24
CA VAL A 107 1.06 4.88 6.56
C VAL A 107 2.24 4.87 5.59
N LEU A 108 3.45 4.71 6.11
CA LEU A 108 4.63 4.40 5.32
C LEU A 108 4.69 2.89 5.09
N ILE A 109 4.85 2.49 3.85
CA ILE A 109 5.05 1.09 3.45
C ILE A 109 6.46 0.94 2.90
N LEU A 110 7.22 0.01 3.49
CA LEU A 110 8.50 -0.44 2.99
C LEU A 110 8.31 -1.83 2.40
N SER A 111 8.57 -2.02 1.10
CA SER A 111 8.55 -3.35 0.48
C SER A 111 9.96 -3.85 0.18
N VAL A 112 10.20 -5.14 0.41
CA VAL A 112 11.47 -5.83 0.16
C VAL A 112 11.20 -7.21 -0.44
N PRO A 113 11.72 -7.54 -1.63
CA PRO A 113 12.42 -6.63 -2.55
C PRO A 113 11.53 -5.49 -3.04
N GLY A 114 12.10 -4.54 -3.76
CA GLY A 114 11.37 -3.45 -4.42
C GLY A 114 10.40 -3.98 -5.48
N GLY A 115 9.37 -3.18 -5.81
CA GLY A 115 8.36 -3.54 -6.81
C GLY A 115 6.98 -2.94 -6.54
N LEU A 116 6.72 -2.56 -5.31
CA LEU A 116 5.44 -1.96 -4.92
C LEU A 116 5.16 -0.65 -5.67
N ASP A 117 6.19 0.16 -5.92
CA ASP A 117 6.10 1.39 -6.70
C ASP A 117 5.67 1.14 -8.15
N ALA A 118 6.23 0.13 -8.79
CA ALA A 118 5.88 -0.26 -10.15
C ALA A 118 4.45 -0.81 -10.22
N PHE A 119 4.05 -1.61 -9.23
CA PHE A 119 2.67 -2.07 -9.11
C PHE A 119 1.68 -0.89 -9.00
N PHE A 120 1.93 0.07 -8.11
CA PHE A 120 1.06 1.23 -7.96
C PHE A 120 1.02 2.11 -9.22
N ALA A 121 2.13 2.25 -9.93
CA ALA A 121 2.17 3.01 -11.19
C ALA A 121 1.31 2.36 -12.28
N GLU A 122 1.27 1.05 -12.35
CA GLU A 122 0.46 0.32 -13.35
C GLU A 122 -1.00 0.10 -12.90
N ALA A 123 -1.23 -0.22 -11.64
CA ALA A 123 -2.57 -0.49 -11.12
C ALA A 123 -3.40 0.79 -10.91
N GLY A 124 -2.72 1.88 -10.56
CA GLY A 124 -3.34 3.18 -10.30
C GLY A 124 -3.27 4.13 -11.48
N LYS A 125 -3.58 5.38 -11.21
CA LYS A 125 -3.51 6.48 -12.17
C LYS A 125 -2.65 7.60 -11.59
N PRO A 126 -1.71 8.19 -12.37
CA PRO A 126 -0.90 9.31 -11.90
C PRO A 126 -1.77 10.47 -11.42
N ILE A 127 -1.39 11.09 -10.31
CA ILE A 127 -2.08 12.23 -9.73
C ILE A 127 -1.04 13.19 -9.15
N THR A 128 -1.29 14.48 -9.22
CA THR A 128 -0.39 15.51 -8.68
C THR A 128 -0.67 15.83 -7.21
N SER A 129 -1.93 15.68 -6.76
CA SER A 129 -2.30 15.87 -5.36
C SER A 129 -1.79 14.73 -4.50
N LYS A 130 -1.34 15.06 -3.29
CA LYS A 130 -1.03 14.07 -2.24
C LYS A 130 -2.22 13.76 -1.34
N MET A 131 -3.32 14.47 -1.54
CA MET A 131 -4.57 14.26 -0.80
C MET A 131 -5.59 13.51 -1.67
N PRO A 132 -6.32 12.55 -1.10
CA PRO A 132 -7.37 11.84 -1.80
C PRO A 132 -8.46 12.78 -2.33
N PRO A 133 -9.00 12.51 -3.54
CA PRO A 133 -10.09 13.30 -4.08
C PRO A 133 -11.38 13.09 -3.26
N GLN A 134 -12.17 14.16 -3.13
CA GLN A 134 -13.49 14.13 -2.53
C GLN A 134 -14.51 14.69 -3.55
N PRO A 135 -15.47 13.89 -4.01
CA PRO A 135 -15.71 12.48 -3.69
C PRO A 135 -14.69 11.53 -4.35
N ALA A 136 -14.74 10.26 -3.97
CA ALA A 136 -13.96 9.21 -4.61
C ALA A 136 -14.24 9.16 -6.11
N GLN A 137 -13.21 8.87 -6.91
CA GLN A 137 -13.30 8.74 -8.36
C GLN A 137 -13.51 7.29 -8.77
N ALA A 138 -14.11 7.07 -9.93
CA ALA A 138 -14.11 5.76 -10.57
C ALA A 138 -12.66 5.35 -10.90
N PHE A 139 -12.35 4.05 -10.76
CA PHE A 139 -11.05 3.51 -11.15
C PHE A 139 -11.21 2.44 -12.25
N ASP A 140 -10.18 2.28 -13.04
CA ASP A 140 -10.11 1.29 -14.11
C ASP A 140 -9.88 -0.11 -13.52
N ARG A 141 -10.96 -0.87 -13.39
CA ARG A 141 -10.94 -2.22 -12.82
C ARG A 141 -10.11 -3.19 -13.66
N GLU A 142 -10.23 -3.12 -14.98
CA GLU A 142 -9.50 -4.01 -15.88
C GLU A 142 -7.99 -3.79 -15.78
N ARG A 143 -7.58 -2.53 -15.78
CA ARG A 143 -6.17 -2.14 -15.55
C ARG A 143 -5.67 -2.62 -14.19
N PHE A 144 -6.46 -2.44 -13.15
CA PHE A 144 -6.12 -2.89 -11.79
C PHE A 144 -5.93 -4.42 -11.75
N GLU A 145 -6.86 -5.18 -12.31
CA GLU A 145 -6.80 -6.64 -12.35
C GLU A 145 -5.60 -7.14 -13.17
N ALA A 146 -5.31 -6.51 -14.31
CA ALA A 146 -4.12 -6.83 -15.11
C ALA A 146 -2.82 -6.61 -14.33
N ALA A 147 -2.72 -5.51 -13.57
CA ALA A 147 -1.56 -5.22 -12.74
C ALA A 147 -1.43 -6.24 -11.60
N THR A 148 -2.53 -6.62 -10.92
CA THR A 148 -2.48 -7.63 -9.86
C THR A 148 -1.97 -8.97 -10.38
N GLN A 149 -2.35 -9.38 -11.59
CA GLN A 149 -1.85 -10.60 -12.22
C GLN A 149 -0.36 -10.48 -12.55
N LYS A 150 0.05 -9.38 -13.17
CA LYS A 150 1.45 -9.15 -13.59
C LYS A 150 2.42 -9.15 -12.40
N TYR A 151 2.02 -8.50 -11.32
CA TYR A 151 2.85 -8.36 -10.11
C TYR A 151 2.60 -9.44 -9.05
N GLU A 152 1.80 -10.45 -9.37
CA GLU A 152 1.49 -11.57 -8.47
C GLU A 152 0.87 -11.15 -7.11
N VAL A 153 0.16 -10.04 -7.09
CA VAL A 153 -0.71 -9.66 -5.98
C VAL A 153 -1.98 -10.47 -6.08
N LYS A 154 -2.22 -11.37 -5.12
CA LYS A 154 -3.30 -12.37 -5.20
C LYS A 154 -4.37 -12.10 -4.17
N ARG A 155 -5.62 -12.32 -4.55
CA ARG A 155 -6.72 -12.32 -3.59
C ARG A 155 -6.50 -13.42 -2.55
N PHE A 156 -6.64 -13.06 -1.28
CA PHE A 156 -6.61 -14.03 -0.17
C PHE A 156 -8.05 -14.43 0.19
N GLU A 157 -8.29 -15.73 0.22
CA GLU A 157 -9.55 -16.29 0.69
C GLU A 157 -9.29 -17.01 2.02
N PRO A 158 -9.82 -16.49 3.14
CA PRO A 158 -9.69 -17.16 4.42
C PRO A 158 -10.28 -18.58 4.37
N ALA A 159 -9.67 -19.49 5.13
CA ALA A 159 -10.18 -20.85 5.24
C ALA A 159 -11.66 -20.83 5.69
N ARG A 160 -12.50 -21.56 4.99
CA ARG A 160 -13.89 -21.76 5.39
C ARG A 160 -13.91 -22.55 6.71
N MET A 161 -14.75 -22.12 7.63
CA MET A 161 -15.02 -22.89 8.84
C MET A 161 -15.84 -24.13 8.53
#